data_3fbd8241a3497dbbc8157672de155b21
#
_entry.id   3fbd8241a3497dbbc8157672de155b21
#
_cell.length_a   1.000
_cell.length_b   1.000
_cell.length_c   1.000
_cell.angle_alpha   90.00
_cell.angle_beta   90.00
_cell.angle_gamma   90.00
#
_symmetry.space_group_name_H-M   'P 1'
#
loop_
_entity.id
_entity.type
_entity.pdbx_description
1 polymer ?
#
loop_
_entity_poly.entity_id
_entity_poly.type
_entity_poly.pdbx_seq_one_letter_code
_entity_poly.pdbx_strand_id
1 'polypeptide(L)'
;IHLDRSGHFLSAAEEFAQVGGTGLMLVHKPAIRGNLPTDLVGYRSAYGDTLSMAEEVRKTVGLEVGVLLGPHPVVWERQIESLGTEKSTELHLEAVGLALEHIEAGEANCLGEVGRPHYPVEEDTWESATDLLLEIMRMASSSKCSIQLHVESNGEATCRELGAMCDKA
;
A
#
# COMPACT_ATOMS: atom_id res chain seq x y z
N ILE A 1 5.05 -7.05 -6.42
CA ILE A 1 6.21 -7.63 -5.73
C ILE A 1 6.69 -6.66 -4.65
N HIS A 2 7.10 -7.18 -3.48
CA HIS A 2 7.84 -6.42 -2.48
C HIS A 2 9.33 -6.73 -2.59
N LEU A 3 10.18 -5.73 -2.57
CA LEU A 3 11.62 -5.87 -2.43
C LEU A 3 12.06 -5.48 -1.01
N ASP A 4 13.18 -6.00 -0.56
CA ASP A 4 13.68 -5.79 0.79
C ASP A 4 15.21 -5.63 0.76
N ARG A 5 15.71 -4.48 1.19
CA ARG A 5 17.16 -4.21 1.24
C ARG A 5 17.91 -5.18 2.17
N SER A 6 17.24 -5.70 3.20
CA SER A 6 17.81 -6.72 4.10
C SER A 6 17.75 -8.15 3.55
N GLY A 7 17.13 -8.36 2.40
CA GLY A 7 16.93 -9.65 1.73
C GLY A 7 17.55 -9.71 0.33
N HIS A 8 16.80 -10.28 -0.61
CA HIS A 8 17.25 -10.51 -2.00
C HIS A 8 16.98 -9.32 -2.94
N PHE A 9 17.10 -8.11 -2.48
CA PHE A 9 16.74 -6.88 -3.19
C PHE A 9 17.08 -6.87 -4.69
N LEU A 10 18.31 -6.57 -5.06
CA LEU A 10 18.72 -6.52 -6.47
C LEU A 10 18.82 -7.90 -7.11
N SER A 11 19.28 -8.91 -6.35
CA SER A 11 19.40 -10.27 -6.88
C SER A 11 18.05 -10.87 -7.30
N ALA A 12 16.96 -10.57 -6.59
CA ALA A 12 15.63 -11.00 -7.01
C ALA A 12 15.18 -10.33 -8.33
N ALA A 13 15.51 -9.06 -8.52
CA ALA A 13 15.23 -8.37 -9.77
C ALA A 13 16.10 -8.89 -10.93
N GLU A 14 17.38 -9.20 -10.68
CA GLU A 14 18.31 -9.79 -11.63
C GLU A 14 17.84 -11.19 -12.05
N GLU A 15 17.47 -12.06 -11.11
CA GLU A 15 16.93 -13.39 -11.41
C GLU A 15 15.65 -13.30 -12.25
N PHE A 16 14.76 -12.35 -11.94
CA PHE A 16 13.55 -12.10 -12.73
C PHE A 16 13.89 -11.66 -14.17
N ALA A 17 14.85 -10.78 -14.35
CA ALA A 17 15.31 -10.36 -15.67
C ALA A 17 15.95 -11.51 -16.46
N GLN A 18 16.75 -12.39 -15.81
CA GLN A 18 17.40 -13.54 -16.42
C GLN A 18 16.40 -14.57 -17.01
N VAL A 19 15.21 -14.68 -16.43
CA VAL A 19 14.14 -15.56 -16.96
C VAL A 19 13.23 -14.85 -17.96
N GLY A 20 13.60 -13.67 -18.44
CA GLY A 20 12.88 -12.92 -19.47
C GLY A 20 11.88 -11.87 -18.96
N GLY A 21 11.90 -11.55 -17.69
CA GLY A 21 11.13 -10.44 -17.12
C GLY A 21 11.64 -9.10 -17.66
N THR A 22 10.72 -8.22 -18.08
CA THR A 22 11.05 -6.90 -18.65
C THR A 22 10.61 -5.73 -17.79
N GLY A 23 9.65 -5.95 -16.90
CA GLY A 23 9.12 -4.92 -16.00
C GLY A 23 8.44 -5.51 -14.79
N LEU A 24 8.38 -4.75 -13.71
CA LEU A 24 7.72 -5.13 -12.47
C LEU A 24 6.97 -3.95 -11.82
N MET A 25 5.98 -4.29 -11.01
CA MET A 25 5.33 -3.34 -10.13
C MET A 25 5.89 -3.52 -8.72
N LEU A 26 6.69 -2.54 -8.27
CA LEU A 26 7.24 -2.52 -6.93
C LEU A 26 6.20 -1.93 -5.96
N VAL A 27 5.74 -2.75 -5.05
CA VAL A 27 4.75 -2.39 -4.04
C VAL A 27 5.46 -2.05 -2.73
N HIS A 28 5.10 -0.94 -2.11
CA HIS A 28 5.62 -0.57 -0.80
C HIS A 28 5.47 -1.73 0.20
N LYS A 29 6.59 -2.12 0.82
CA LYS A 29 6.59 -3.21 1.80
C LYS A 29 6.18 -2.69 3.17
N PRO A 30 5.07 -3.20 3.76
CA PRO A 30 4.66 -2.77 5.10
C PRO A 30 5.65 -3.23 6.17
N ALA A 31 5.86 -2.41 7.19
CA ALA A 31 6.67 -2.73 8.36
C ALA A 31 5.94 -3.70 9.31
N ILE A 32 5.61 -4.91 8.84
CA ILE A 32 4.88 -5.90 9.65
C ILE A 32 5.76 -6.45 10.79
N ARG A 33 7.07 -6.49 10.59
CA ARG A 33 8.04 -6.91 11.60
C ARG A 33 9.05 -5.80 11.79
N GLY A 34 8.95 -5.07 12.89
CA GLY A 34 9.84 -3.94 13.18
C GLY A 34 9.10 -2.73 13.74
N ASN A 35 9.70 -1.56 13.62
CA ASN A 35 9.08 -0.32 14.07
C ASN A 35 8.01 0.13 13.07
N LEU A 36 6.76 0.09 13.48
CA LEU A 36 5.65 0.68 12.73
C LEU A 36 5.86 2.20 12.62
N PRO A 37 5.50 2.84 11.50
CA PRO A 37 5.42 4.29 11.45
C PRO A 37 4.44 4.80 12.52
N THR A 38 4.85 5.76 13.33
CA THR A 38 4.01 6.39 14.38
C THR A 38 3.61 7.80 14.04
N ASP A 39 4.10 8.31 12.92
CA ASP A 39 3.85 9.64 12.38
C ASP A 39 4.06 9.68 10.86
N LEU A 40 3.74 10.80 10.25
CA LEU A 40 3.88 11.00 8.81
C LEU A 40 5.35 11.05 8.35
N VAL A 41 6.28 11.40 9.23
CA VAL A 41 7.73 11.39 8.92
C VAL A 41 8.20 9.95 8.68
N GLY A 42 7.73 9.00 9.47
CA GLY A 42 7.98 7.57 9.29
C GLY A 42 7.48 7.06 7.94
N TYR A 43 6.25 7.42 7.55
CA TYR A 43 5.71 7.06 6.23
C TYR A 43 6.48 7.71 5.08
N ARG A 44 6.84 8.98 5.19
CA ARG A 44 7.65 9.68 4.19
C ARG A 44 9.01 9.00 3.97
N SER A 45 9.67 8.59 5.05
CA SER A 45 10.92 7.83 4.98
C SER A 45 10.73 6.47 4.29
N ALA A 46 9.68 5.75 4.63
CA ALA A 46 9.39 4.41 4.09
C ALA A 46 9.04 4.46 2.59
N TYR A 47 8.23 5.44 2.17
CA TYR A 47 7.92 5.66 0.75
C TYR A 47 9.15 6.10 -0.04
N GLY A 48 9.97 7.00 0.52
CA GLY A 48 11.23 7.43 -0.08
C GLY A 48 12.19 6.26 -0.31
N ASP A 49 12.28 5.30 0.63
CA ASP A 49 13.08 4.09 0.43
C ASP A 49 12.54 3.20 -0.70
N THR A 50 11.22 3.06 -0.80
CA THR A 50 10.58 2.32 -1.91
C THR A 50 10.89 2.95 -3.27
N LEU A 51 10.77 4.28 -3.39
CA LEU A 51 11.12 5.02 -4.60
C LEU A 51 12.60 4.88 -4.95
N SER A 52 13.48 4.97 -3.94
CA SER A 52 14.92 4.75 -4.11
C SER A 52 15.24 3.33 -4.59
N MET A 53 14.58 2.31 -4.06
CA MET A 53 14.72 0.92 -4.54
C MET A 53 14.29 0.76 -6.00
N ALA A 54 13.18 1.38 -6.41
CA ALA A 54 12.74 1.35 -7.80
C ALA A 54 13.78 1.95 -8.74
N GLU A 55 14.37 3.07 -8.36
CA GLU A 55 15.39 3.75 -9.15
C GLU A 55 16.69 2.92 -9.26
N GLU A 56 17.10 2.25 -8.16
CA GLU A 56 18.23 1.33 -8.19
C GLU A 56 17.98 0.14 -9.15
N VAL A 57 16.79 -0.47 -9.12
CA VAL A 57 16.44 -1.55 -10.04
C VAL A 57 16.48 -1.08 -11.50
N ARG A 58 15.89 0.07 -11.80
CA ARG A 58 15.94 0.66 -13.15
C ARG A 58 17.37 0.84 -13.65
N LYS A 59 18.24 1.42 -12.81
CA LYS A 59 19.64 1.73 -13.17
C LYS A 59 20.54 0.51 -13.25
N THR A 60 20.39 -0.43 -12.32
CA THR A 60 21.33 -1.55 -12.16
C THR A 60 20.93 -2.75 -13.01
N VAL A 61 19.62 -3.06 -13.06
CA VAL A 61 19.10 -4.26 -13.72
C VAL A 61 18.51 -3.94 -15.11
N GLY A 62 18.07 -2.69 -15.32
CA GLY A 62 17.49 -2.24 -16.58
C GLY A 62 16.03 -2.67 -16.79
N LEU A 63 15.32 -3.01 -15.72
CA LEU A 63 13.88 -3.30 -15.77
C LEU A 63 13.05 -2.02 -15.78
N GLU A 64 11.91 -2.06 -16.44
CA GLU A 64 10.86 -1.08 -16.20
C GLU A 64 10.24 -1.32 -14.81
N VAL A 65 10.08 -0.26 -14.01
CA VAL A 65 9.54 -0.39 -12.66
C VAL A 65 8.41 0.62 -12.46
N GLY A 66 7.18 0.13 -12.31
CA GLY A 66 6.09 0.89 -11.75
C GLY A 66 6.14 0.84 -10.22
N VAL A 67 5.72 1.90 -9.55
CA VAL A 67 5.72 1.98 -8.08
C VAL A 67 4.30 2.14 -7.54
N LEU A 68 3.97 1.36 -6.52
CA LEU A 68 2.75 1.48 -5.75
C LEU A 68 3.09 1.90 -4.32
N LEU A 69 2.48 2.99 -3.88
CA LEU A 69 2.61 3.50 -2.52
C LEU A 69 1.25 3.50 -1.83
N GLY A 70 1.22 3.07 -0.59
CA GLY A 70 0.02 3.08 0.24
C GLY A 70 0.29 2.45 1.60
N PRO A 71 -0.46 2.86 2.64
CA PRO A 71 -0.37 2.23 3.96
C PRO A 71 -1.17 0.93 3.96
N HIS A 72 -0.52 -0.17 4.28
CA HIS A 72 -1.14 -1.49 4.31
C HIS A 72 -2.13 -1.64 5.49
N PRO A 73 -3.30 -2.26 5.34
CA PRO A 73 -4.33 -2.34 6.39
C PRO A 73 -3.84 -3.00 7.69
N VAL A 74 -2.94 -3.98 7.63
CA VAL A 74 -2.32 -4.59 8.82
C VAL A 74 -1.51 -3.58 9.64
N VAL A 75 -0.94 -2.54 9.02
CA VAL A 75 -0.22 -1.50 9.75
C VAL A 75 -1.19 -0.67 10.58
N TRP A 76 -2.32 -0.27 10.02
CA TRP A 76 -3.39 0.42 10.74
C TRP A 76 -3.87 -0.37 11.95
N GLU A 77 -4.22 -1.64 11.75
CA GLU A 77 -4.70 -2.52 12.82
C GLU A 77 -3.69 -2.64 13.97
N ARG A 78 -2.41 -2.80 13.66
CA ARG A 78 -1.35 -2.87 14.68
C ARG A 78 -1.07 -1.54 15.37
N GLN A 79 -1.28 -0.42 14.69
CA GLN A 79 -1.14 0.91 15.28
C GLN A 79 -2.22 1.19 16.32
N ILE A 80 -3.42 0.58 16.20
CA ILE A 80 -4.52 0.74 17.16
C ILE A 80 -4.07 0.40 18.59
N GLU A 81 -3.27 -0.64 18.76
CA GLU A 81 -2.77 -1.06 20.07
C GLU A 81 -1.97 0.04 20.80
N SER A 82 -1.22 0.85 20.06
CA SER A 82 -0.34 1.88 20.62
C SER A 82 -0.91 3.31 20.52
N LEU A 83 -1.70 3.60 19.50
CA LEU A 83 -2.19 4.96 19.21
C LEU A 83 -3.69 5.13 19.45
N GLY A 84 -4.45 4.03 19.56
CA GLY A 84 -5.91 4.05 19.55
C GLY A 84 -6.47 4.16 18.12
N THR A 85 -7.75 3.80 17.94
CA THR A 85 -8.41 3.71 16.63
C THR A 85 -8.45 5.05 15.91
N GLU A 86 -8.86 6.12 16.57
CA GLU A 86 -9.01 7.46 15.98
C GLU A 86 -7.69 7.98 15.39
N LYS A 87 -6.62 7.98 16.20
CA LYS A 87 -5.32 8.45 15.76
C LYS A 87 -4.67 7.55 14.71
N SER A 88 -4.88 6.24 14.78
CA SER A 88 -4.40 5.30 13.74
C SER A 88 -5.11 5.55 12.42
N THR A 89 -6.41 5.84 12.44
CA THR A 89 -7.20 6.16 11.25
C THR A 89 -6.76 7.49 10.64
N GLU A 90 -6.58 8.53 11.45
CA GLU A 90 -6.07 9.83 11.00
C GLU A 90 -4.70 9.69 10.32
N LEU A 91 -3.74 9.04 10.99
CA LEU A 91 -2.40 8.82 10.45
C LEU A 91 -2.43 7.97 9.16
N HIS A 92 -3.32 6.99 9.09
CA HIS A 92 -3.47 6.17 7.88
C HIS A 92 -3.97 6.98 6.69
N LEU A 93 -4.97 7.86 6.89
CA LEU A 93 -5.47 8.76 5.86
C LEU A 93 -4.43 9.81 5.44
N GLU A 94 -3.65 10.35 6.39
CA GLU A 94 -2.52 11.23 6.08
C GLU A 94 -1.46 10.51 5.23
N ALA A 95 -1.18 9.24 5.51
CA ALA A 95 -0.26 8.42 4.72
C ALA A 95 -0.80 8.12 3.32
N VAL A 96 -2.12 7.96 3.16
CA VAL A 96 -2.78 7.89 1.84
C VAL A 96 -2.60 9.21 1.10
N GLY A 97 -2.85 10.34 1.74
CA GLY A 97 -2.62 11.67 1.16
C GLY A 97 -1.19 11.84 0.64
N LEU A 98 -0.21 11.44 1.45
CA LEU A 98 1.21 11.45 1.06
C LEU A 98 1.50 10.55 -0.16
N ALA A 99 0.88 9.37 -0.25
CA ALA A 99 1.04 8.49 -1.41
C ALA A 99 0.44 9.14 -2.67
N LEU A 100 -0.71 9.79 -2.55
CA LEU A 100 -1.35 10.52 -3.65
C LEU A 100 -0.49 11.72 -4.12
N GLU A 101 0.18 12.44 -3.21
CA GLU A 101 1.15 13.50 -3.58
C GLU A 101 2.26 12.94 -4.48
N HIS A 102 2.84 11.78 -4.16
CA HIS A 102 3.85 11.12 -4.99
C HIS A 102 3.30 10.66 -6.35
N ILE A 103 2.02 10.23 -6.40
CA ILE A 103 1.37 9.83 -7.65
C ILE A 103 1.12 11.05 -8.54
N GLU A 104 0.63 12.14 -7.99
CA GLU A 104 0.41 13.42 -8.70
C GLU A 104 1.72 14.01 -9.22
N ALA A 105 2.83 13.83 -8.47
CA ALA A 105 4.17 14.21 -8.90
C ALA A 105 4.75 13.28 -10.00
N GLY A 106 4.09 12.18 -10.34
CA GLY A 106 4.56 11.19 -11.31
C GLY A 106 5.68 10.28 -10.80
N GLU A 107 5.93 10.26 -9.50
CA GLU A 107 6.94 9.42 -8.85
C GLU A 107 6.42 8.00 -8.56
N ALA A 108 5.11 7.85 -8.40
CA ALA A 108 4.42 6.57 -8.24
C ALA A 108 3.25 6.44 -9.24
N ASN A 109 2.76 5.22 -9.45
CA ASN A 109 1.80 4.91 -10.50
C ASN A 109 0.39 4.57 -9.97
N CYS A 110 0.29 4.11 -8.72
CA CYS A 110 -0.95 3.58 -8.18
C CYS A 110 -0.94 3.66 -6.65
N LEU A 111 -2.10 3.88 -6.04
CA LEU A 111 -2.29 3.78 -4.59
C LEU A 111 -2.37 2.29 -4.19
N GLY A 112 -1.46 1.80 -3.35
CA GLY A 112 -1.48 0.42 -2.90
C GLY A 112 -0.20 -0.07 -2.20
N GLU A 113 -0.32 -1.15 -1.41
CA GLU A 113 -1.58 -1.84 -1.09
C GLU A 113 -2.37 -1.09 -0.04
N VAL A 114 -3.65 -0.88 -0.30
CA VAL A 114 -4.62 -0.38 0.69
C VAL A 114 -5.77 -1.37 0.79
N GLY A 115 -6.55 -1.35 1.86
CA GLY A 115 -7.62 -2.32 1.98
C GLY A 115 -8.14 -2.49 3.40
N ARG A 116 -8.52 -3.74 3.71
CA ARG A 116 -9.06 -4.15 5.01
C ARG A 116 -8.52 -5.53 5.39
N PRO A 117 -8.67 -6.00 6.66
CA PRO A 117 -8.17 -7.30 7.09
C PRO A 117 -8.65 -8.45 6.19
N HIS A 118 -7.75 -9.36 5.82
CA HIS A 118 -8.04 -10.56 5.03
C HIS A 118 -8.19 -11.83 5.88
N TYR A 119 -8.25 -11.66 7.19
CA TYR A 119 -8.43 -12.68 8.21
C TYR A 119 -9.52 -12.25 9.21
N PRO A 120 -10.07 -13.19 10.01
CA PRO A 120 -11.09 -12.86 10.99
C PRO A 120 -10.59 -11.86 12.04
N VAL A 121 -11.37 -10.81 12.24
CA VAL A 121 -11.17 -9.78 13.28
C VAL A 121 -12.51 -9.57 14.01
N GLU A 122 -12.50 -8.84 15.13
CA GLU A 122 -13.71 -8.42 15.82
C GLU A 122 -14.59 -7.53 14.91
N GLU A 123 -15.90 -7.58 15.12
CA GLU A 123 -16.90 -6.89 14.27
C GLU A 123 -16.64 -5.37 14.21
N ASP A 124 -16.37 -4.73 15.36
CA ASP A 124 -16.07 -3.30 15.44
C ASP A 124 -14.80 -2.93 14.63
N THR A 125 -13.81 -3.81 14.62
CA THR A 125 -12.58 -3.63 13.81
C THR A 125 -12.89 -3.76 12.32
N TRP A 126 -13.73 -4.72 11.95
CA TRP A 126 -14.15 -4.90 10.57
C TRP A 126 -14.94 -3.71 10.03
N GLU A 127 -15.90 -3.20 10.82
CA GLU A 127 -16.69 -2.02 10.46
C GLU A 127 -15.78 -0.80 10.28
N SER A 128 -14.90 -0.54 11.26
CA SER A 128 -13.95 0.58 11.19
C SER A 128 -13.00 0.48 10.00
N ALA A 129 -12.50 -0.71 9.67
CA ALA A 129 -11.65 -0.94 8.51
C ALA A 129 -12.41 -0.76 7.18
N THR A 130 -13.68 -1.13 7.15
CA THR A 130 -14.54 -0.96 5.97
C THR A 130 -14.85 0.52 5.72
N ASP A 131 -15.15 1.28 6.77
CA ASP A 131 -15.34 2.74 6.69
C ASP A 131 -14.07 3.45 6.24
N LEU A 132 -12.92 3.07 6.81
CA LEU A 132 -11.61 3.59 6.40
C LEU A 132 -11.34 3.30 4.91
N LEU A 133 -11.60 2.07 4.45
CA LEU A 133 -11.42 1.72 3.04
C LEU A 133 -12.33 2.55 2.12
N LEU A 134 -13.58 2.80 2.51
CA LEU A 134 -14.48 3.63 1.73
C LEU A 134 -13.95 5.08 1.61
N GLU A 135 -13.38 5.64 2.68
CA GLU A 135 -12.79 6.96 2.63
C GLU A 135 -11.53 6.99 1.74
N ILE A 136 -10.69 5.96 1.80
CA ILE A 136 -9.54 5.81 0.90
C ILE A 136 -10.00 5.76 -0.57
N MET A 137 -11.07 5.02 -0.87
CA MET A 137 -11.64 4.97 -2.22
C MET A 137 -12.11 6.35 -2.70
N ARG A 138 -12.73 7.17 -1.82
CA ARG A 138 -13.14 8.55 -2.13
C ARG A 138 -11.93 9.44 -2.44
N MET A 139 -10.87 9.35 -1.65
CA MET A 139 -9.63 10.09 -1.90
C MET A 139 -9.03 9.72 -3.25
N ALA A 140 -8.94 8.43 -3.56
CA ALA A 140 -8.42 7.94 -4.84
C ALA A 140 -9.31 8.35 -6.03
N SER A 141 -10.64 8.28 -5.88
CA SER A 141 -11.61 8.75 -6.88
C SER A 141 -11.43 10.25 -7.19
N SER A 142 -11.27 11.07 -6.14
CA SER A 142 -11.04 12.49 -6.27
C SER A 142 -9.73 12.82 -7.00
N SER A 143 -8.67 12.06 -6.74
CA SER A 143 -7.36 12.17 -7.43
C SER A 143 -7.31 11.41 -8.77
N LYS A 144 -8.39 10.73 -9.18
CA LYS A 144 -8.46 9.88 -10.38
C LYS A 144 -7.34 8.83 -10.42
N CYS A 145 -7.01 8.29 -9.28
CA CYS A 145 -5.93 7.35 -9.09
C CYS A 145 -6.45 5.89 -9.11
N SER A 146 -5.69 4.99 -9.71
CA SER A 146 -5.94 3.55 -9.60
C SER A 146 -5.57 3.03 -8.22
N ILE A 147 -6.29 2.00 -7.74
CA ILE A 147 -6.06 1.38 -6.44
C ILE A 147 -5.69 -0.09 -6.60
N GLN A 148 -4.69 -0.56 -5.85
CA GLN A 148 -4.46 -1.98 -5.59
C GLN A 148 -4.98 -2.33 -4.20
N LEU A 149 -5.96 -3.24 -4.15
CA LEU A 149 -6.62 -3.65 -2.92
C LEU A 149 -5.98 -4.89 -2.29
N HIS A 150 -5.83 -4.85 -0.98
CA HIS A 150 -5.50 -5.97 -0.12
C HIS A 150 -6.69 -6.25 0.79
N VAL A 151 -7.47 -7.28 0.46
CA VAL A 151 -8.74 -7.59 1.10
C VAL A 151 -8.93 -9.09 1.28
N GLU A 152 -9.96 -9.50 2.00
CA GLU A 152 -10.36 -10.90 2.15
C GLU A 152 -10.75 -11.54 0.81
N SER A 153 -10.71 -12.87 0.75
CA SER A 153 -11.00 -13.64 -0.46
C SER A 153 -12.24 -14.54 -0.27
N ASN A 154 -13.42 -13.90 -0.27
CA ASN A 154 -14.72 -14.61 -0.23
C ASN A 154 -15.36 -14.70 -1.63
N GLY A 155 -14.52 -14.70 -2.68
CA GLY A 155 -14.96 -14.85 -4.07
C GLY A 155 -15.93 -13.75 -4.52
N GLU A 156 -17.08 -14.17 -5.06
CA GLU A 156 -18.08 -13.25 -5.60
C GLU A 156 -18.65 -12.27 -4.55
N ALA A 157 -18.73 -12.68 -3.28
CA ALA A 157 -19.27 -11.83 -2.21
C ALA A 157 -18.37 -10.60 -2.00
N THR A 158 -17.07 -10.80 -1.88
CA THR A 158 -16.08 -9.70 -1.78
C THR A 158 -16.14 -8.78 -3.00
N CYS A 159 -16.15 -9.34 -4.22
CA CYS A 159 -16.22 -8.52 -5.44
C CYS A 159 -17.50 -7.68 -5.51
N ARG A 160 -18.63 -8.23 -5.10
CA ARG A 160 -19.92 -7.51 -5.09
C ARG A 160 -19.95 -6.38 -4.07
N GLU A 161 -19.40 -6.63 -2.88
CA GLU A 161 -19.32 -5.62 -1.83
C GLU A 161 -18.38 -4.47 -2.23
N LEU A 162 -17.19 -4.79 -2.72
CA LEU A 162 -16.23 -3.78 -3.21
C LEU A 162 -16.80 -2.97 -4.38
N GLY A 163 -17.53 -3.61 -5.30
CA GLY A 163 -18.26 -2.92 -6.37
C GLY A 163 -19.27 -1.91 -5.83
N ALA A 164 -20.06 -2.32 -4.82
CA ALA A 164 -21.02 -1.40 -4.18
C ALA A 164 -20.33 -0.28 -3.37
N MET A 165 -19.10 -0.48 -2.88
CA MET A 165 -18.29 0.58 -2.27
C MET A 165 -17.77 1.56 -3.33
N CYS A 166 -17.31 1.08 -4.48
CA CYS A 166 -16.90 1.93 -5.60
C CYS A 166 -18.04 2.84 -6.08
N ASP A 167 -19.29 2.35 -6.10
CA ASP A 167 -20.46 3.15 -6.48
C ASP A 167 -20.79 4.28 -5.48
N LYS A 168 -20.26 4.20 -4.25
CA LYS A 168 -20.44 5.19 -3.17
C LYS A 168 -19.27 6.16 -3.02
N ALA A 169 -18.15 5.85 -3.62
CA ALA A 169 -16.91 6.63 -3.56
C ALA A 169 -16.83 7.65 -4.70
#